data_05101f46239b0a8103293955bb579459
#
_entry.id   05101f46239b0a8103293955bb579459
#
_cell.length_a   1.000
_cell.length_b   1.000
_cell.length_c   1.000
_cell.angle_alpha   90.00
_cell.angle_beta   90.00
_cell.angle_gamma   90.00
#
_symmetry.space_group_name_H-M   'P 1'
#
loop_
_entity.id
_entity.type
_entity.pdbx_description
1 polymer ?
#
loop_
_entity_poly.entity_id
_entity_poly.type
_entity_poly.pdbx_seq_one_letter_code
_entity_poly.pdbx_strand_id
1 'polypeptide(L)'
;MKARVNTCAVQQSCLQSSALGVLGSIAHPVGRPGEYSGRVMQGKSQVAEFSLHAGPDVDATQVTIDLARIAGSPLVGQPYKAHKYSVNSDGYLMLFVSEGLGGFWVQLSSQGTYRSRVVFDSRRLKSGDLFIATLIRPGTHQAKMPRAVAAIRVRAPEASDKAFQPPPPAGMTCTKTGFVPKRLEVYATQGIVFGFETTSRVQIDLTKPAPARSAKSRRSARWRGRPDIRR
;
A
#
# COMPACT_ATOMS: atom_id res chain seq x y z
N MET A 1 -3.53 -4.38 -26.11
CA MET A 1 -4.06 -4.33 -24.73
C MET A 1 -4.22 -2.87 -24.32
N LYS A 2 -5.43 -2.37 -24.05
CA LYS A 2 -5.62 -0.96 -23.61
C LYS A 2 -5.31 -0.88 -22.12
N ALA A 3 -4.32 -0.09 -21.71
CA ALA A 3 -4.01 0.17 -20.32
C ALA A 3 -5.22 0.88 -19.66
N ARG A 4 -5.77 0.29 -18.60
CA ARG A 4 -6.79 0.94 -17.78
C ARG A 4 -6.10 1.72 -16.67
N VAL A 5 -6.34 3.03 -16.61
CA VAL A 5 -5.88 3.88 -15.52
C VAL A 5 -6.81 3.66 -14.32
N ASN A 6 -6.23 3.30 -13.17
CA ASN A 6 -6.99 3.22 -11.93
C ASN A 6 -7.27 4.66 -11.43
N THR A 7 -8.46 5.17 -11.71
CA THR A 7 -8.87 6.54 -11.33
C THR A 7 -8.92 6.73 -9.81
N CYS A 8 -9.23 5.68 -9.04
CA CYS A 8 -9.21 5.73 -7.58
C CYS A 8 -7.81 6.00 -7.04
N ALA A 9 -6.77 5.40 -7.66
CA ALA A 9 -5.38 5.66 -7.28
C ALA A 9 -4.99 7.14 -7.50
N VAL A 10 -5.41 7.73 -8.62
CA VAL A 10 -5.10 9.13 -8.96
C VAL A 10 -5.81 10.11 -8.02
N GLN A 11 -7.02 9.79 -7.59
CA GLN A 11 -7.81 10.64 -6.70
C GLN A 11 -7.44 10.50 -5.22
N GLN A 12 -6.75 9.42 -4.85
CA GLN A 12 -6.40 9.14 -3.46
C GLN A 12 -5.45 10.21 -2.91
N SER A 13 -5.91 10.98 -1.93
CA SER A 13 -5.14 12.02 -1.23
C SER A 13 -4.66 11.58 0.15
N CYS A 14 -5.18 10.47 0.66
CA CYS A 14 -4.87 9.91 1.97
C CYS A 14 -4.63 8.41 1.85
N LEU A 15 -3.54 7.91 2.41
CA LEU A 15 -3.24 6.49 2.58
C LEU A 15 -3.24 6.15 4.06
N GLN A 16 -3.86 5.02 4.43
CA GLN A 16 -3.96 4.59 5.82
C GLN A 16 -3.64 3.11 5.95
N SER A 17 -2.78 2.75 6.91
CA SER A 17 -2.52 1.35 7.23
C SER A 17 -3.74 0.66 7.87
N SER A 18 -4.60 1.43 8.53
CA SER A 18 -5.82 0.95 9.22
C SER A 18 -7.04 0.81 8.31
N ALA A 19 -6.96 1.28 7.07
CA ALA A 19 -8.01 1.22 6.07
C ALA A 19 -7.36 1.18 4.68
N LEU A 20 -6.93 -0.02 4.27
CA LEU A 20 -6.20 -0.21 3.02
C LEU A 20 -7.02 0.23 1.82
N GLY A 21 -6.37 1.03 0.98
CA GLY A 21 -6.83 1.37 -0.36
C GLY A 21 -5.80 0.95 -1.40
N VAL A 22 -6.06 1.30 -2.66
CA VAL A 22 -5.07 1.17 -3.73
C VAL A 22 -3.80 1.95 -3.36
N LEU A 23 -2.62 1.51 -3.81
CA LEU A 23 -1.31 2.09 -3.46
C LEU A 23 -0.84 1.82 -2.01
N GLY A 24 -1.59 1.07 -1.21
CA GLY A 24 -1.20 0.59 0.10
C GLY A 24 -1.18 -0.92 0.17
N SER A 25 -0.20 -1.50 0.86
CA SER A 25 -0.18 -2.92 1.19
C SER A 25 0.41 -3.17 2.58
N ILE A 26 0.07 -4.31 3.16
CA ILE A 26 0.60 -4.74 4.45
C ILE A 26 1.25 -6.11 4.27
N ALA A 27 2.45 -6.29 4.87
CA ALA A 27 3.07 -7.58 5.04
C ALA A 27 3.07 -7.94 6.53
N HIS A 28 2.54 -9.12 6.86
CA HIS A 28 2.47 -9.65 8.21
C HIS A 28 3.24 -10.98 8.28
N PRO A 29 4.28 -11.12 9.13
CA PRO A 29 4.93 -12.40 9.36
C PRO A 29 3.98 -13.34 10.09
N VAL A 30 3.76 -14.54 9.57
CA VAL A 30 2.84 -15.50 10.17
C VAL A 30 3.40 -16.05 11.49
N GLY A 31 4.66 -16.47 11.49
CA GLY A 31 5.49 -16.72 12.67
C GLY A 31 5.14 -17.96 13.49
N ARG A 32 4.08 -18.69 13.18
CA ARG A 32 3.70 -19.94 13.86
C ARG A 32 2.90 -20.85 12.96
N PRO A 33 3.15 -22.17 13.00
CA PRO A 33 2.30 -23.13 12.30
C PRO A 33 0.91 -23.21 12.92
N GLY A 34 -0.11 -23.49 12.10
CA GLY A 34 -1.50 -23.63 12.53
C GLY A 34 -2.53 -23.23 11.51
N GLU A 35 -3.77 -23.33 11.90
CA GLU A 35 -4.94 -22.90 11.13
C GLU A 35 -5.41 -21.51 11.59
N TYR A 36 -5.66 -20.65 10.63
CA TYR A 36 -6.10 -19.29 10.87
C TYR A 36 -7.36 -18.98 10.07
N SER A 37 -8.25 -18.20 10.65
CA SER A 37 -9.41 -17.61 9.99
C SER A 37 -9.19 -16.10 9.84
N GLY A 38 -9.29 -15.60 8.61
CA GLY A 38 -9.18 -14.20 8.26
C GLY A 38 -10.55 -13.60 7.93
N ARG A 39 -10.92 -12.52 8.62
CA ARG A 39 -12.10 -11.71 8.30
C ARG A 39 -11.68 -10.45 7.60
N VAL A 40 -12.30 -10.17 6.45
CA VAL A 40 -12.10 -8.95 5.69
C VAL A 40 -13.29 -8.04 5.91
N MET A 41 -13.00 -6.85 6.37
CA MET A 41 -13.96 -5.83 6.70
C MET A 41 -13.80 -4.63 5.78
N GLN A 42 -14.93 -4.00 5.42
CA GLN A 42 -14.94 -2.68 4.79
C GLN A 42 -15.82 -1.75 5.64
N GLY A 43 -15.22 -0.75 6.25
CA GLY A 43 -15.88 0.01 7.30
C GLY A 43 -16.29 -0.87 8.49
N LYS A 44 -17.58 -1.02 8.73
CA LYS A 44 -18.16 -1.87 9.80
C LYS A 44 -18.69 -3.21 9.30
N SER A 45 -18.73 -3.44 7.99
CA SER A 45 -19.32 -4.62 7.38
C SER A 45 -18.26 -5.67 7.07
N GLN A 46 -18.52 -6.93 7.40
CA GLN A 46 -17.72 -8.05 6.92
C GLN A 46 -18.10 -8.29 5.46
N VAL A 47 -17.07 -8.27 4.57
CA VAL A 47 -17.26 -8.39 3.12
C VAL A 47 -16.67 -9.66 2.55
N ALA A 48 -15.74 -10.30 3.27
CA ALA A 48 -15.19 -11.60 2.90
C ALA A 48 -14.61 -12.33 4.10
N GLU A 49 -14.31 -13.61 3.88
CA GLU A 49 -13.63 -14.49 4.83
C GLU A 49 -12.65 -15.39 4.08
N PHE A 50 -11.57 -15.76 4.72
CA PHE A 50 -10.59 -16.72 4.20
C PHE A 50 -10.00 -17.58 5.30
N SER A 51 -9.54 -18.78 4.94
CA SER A 51 -8.69 -19.61 5.81
C SER A 51 -7.26 -19.59 5.32
N LEU A 52 -6.33 -19.62 6.27
CA LEU A 52 -4.92 -19.66 6.03
C LEU A 52 -4.31 -20.81 6.83
N HIS A 53 -3.75 -21.78 6.12
CA HIS A 53 -2.92 -22.83 6.69
C HIS A 53 -1.47 -22.37 6.71
N ALA A 54 -0.82 -22.43 7.86
CA ALA A 54 0.61 -22.16 7.99
C ALA A 54 1.32 -23.43 8.44
N GLY A 55 2.27 -23.92 7.67
CA GLY A 55 3.02 -25.13 7.95
C GLY A 55 4.49 -25.00 7.59
N PRO A 56 5.39 -25.70 8.31
CA PRO A 56 6.83 -25.70 7.98
C PRO A 56 7.12 -26.44 6.66
N ASP A 57 6.22 -27.30 6.23
CA ASP A 57 6.26 -28.13 5.02
C ASP A 57 5.65 -27.46 3.79
N VAL A 58 5.13 -26.22 3.93
CA VAL A 58 4.61 -25.47 2.82
C VAL A 58 5.75 -24.72 2.12
N ASP A 59 5.94 -24.94 0.82
CA ASP A 59 7.02 -24.30 0.03
C ASP A 59 6.82 -22.79 -0.16
N ALA A 60 5.57 -22.31 -0.17
CA ALA A 60 5.23 -20.92 -0.40
C ALA A 60 5.66 -20.04 0.77
N THR A 61 6.73 -19.28 0.62
CA THR A 61 7.21 -18.31 1.62
C THR A 61 6.40 -17.03 1.69
N GLN A 62 5.49 -16.81 0.76
CA GLN A 62 4.59 -15.66 0.72
C GLN A 62 3.25 -16.04 0.12
N VAL A 63 2.19 -15.59 0.75
CA VAL A 63 0.83 -15.62 0.18
C VAL A 63 0.34 -14.18 0.01
N THR A 64 -0.23 -13.89 -1.16
CA THR A 64 -0.70 -12.55 -1.51
C THR A 64 -2.21 -12.56 -1.70
N ILE A 65 -2.94 -11.74 -0.93
CA ILE A 65 -4.39 -11.64 -0.95
C ILE A 65 -4.80 -10.25 -1.46
N ASP A 66 -5.52 -10.23 -2.57
CA ASP A 66 -6.17 -9.04 -3.08
C ASP A 66 -7.54 -8.88 -2.43
N LEU A 67 -7.66 -7.89 -1.54
CA LEU A 67 -8.87 -7.66 -0.76
C LEU A 67 -10.06 -7.23 -1.63
N ALA A 68 -9.83 -6.50 -2.73
CA ALA A 68 -10.88 -6.13 -3.65
C ALA A 68 -11.46 -7.35 -4.36
N ARG A 69 -10.61 -8.30 -4.75
CA ARG A 69 -11.04 -9.53 -5.44
C ARG A 69 -11.84 -10.46 -4.54
N ILE A 70 -11.41 -10.66 -3.30
CA ILE A 70 -12.12 -11.56 -2.39
C ILE A 70 -13.38 -10.93 -1.81
N ALA A 71 -13.44 -9.59 -1.73
CA ALA A 71 -14.63 -8.82 -1.33
C ALA A 71 -15.64 -8.65 -2.49
N GLY A 72 -15.27 -9.02 -3.72
CA GLY A 72 -16.11 -8.88 -4.91
C GLY A 72 -17.43 -9.60 -4.76
N SER A 73 -18.50 -8.83 -4.77
CA SER A 73 -19.93 -9.11 -4.56
C SER A 73 -20.35 -10.57 -4.49
N PRO A 74 -20.69 -11.09 -3.32
CA PRO A 74 -21.68 -12.13 -3.31
C PRO A 74 -22.98 -11.49 -3.80
N LEU A 75 -23.56 -12.04 -4.85
CA LEU A 75 -24.95 -11.76 -5.19
C LEU A 75 -25.76 -11.98 -3.90
N VAL A 76 -26.65 -11.05 -3.58
CA VAL A 76 -27.47 -11.10 -2.37
C VAL A 76 -28.08 -12.50 -2.25
N GLY A 77 -27.78 -13.22 -1.15
CA GLY A 77 -28.26 -14.58 -0.91
C GLY A 77 -27.32 -15.73 -1.28
N GLN A 78 -26.12 -15.47 -1.82
CA GLN A 78 -25.12 -16.52 -2.00
C GLN A 78 -24.17 -16.59 -0.80
N PRO A 79 -23.79 -17.81 -0.32
CA PRO A 79 -22.78 -17.94 0.72
C PRO A 79 -21.42 -17.39 0.23
N TYR A 80 -20.67 -16.74 1.13
CA TYR A 80 -19.30 -16.30 0.82
C TYR A 80 -18.49 -17.48 0.29
N LYS A 81 -17.83 -17.28 -0.85
CA LYS A 81 -16.88 -18.27 -1.37
C LYS A 81 -15.73 -18.40 -0.38
N ALA A 82 -15.56 -19.58 0.19
CA ALA A 82 -14.42 -19.85 1.09
C ALA A 82 -13.12 -19.79 0.31
N HIS A 83 -12.30 -18.78 0.57
CA HIS A 83 -10.93 -18.67 0.03
C HIS A 83 -9.97 -19.40 0.96
N LYS A 84 -9.18 -20.31 0.40
CA LYS A 84 -8.18 -21.09 1.15
C LYS A 84 -6.80 -20.75 0.64
N TYR A 85 -5.88 -20.50 1.57
CA TYR A 85 -4.48 -20.17 1.29
C TYR A 85 -3.57 -21.02 2.16
N SER A 86 -2.34 -21.26 1.68
CA SER A 86 -1.31 -21.92 2.44
C SER A 86 0.01 -21.16 2.32
N VAL A 87 0.76 -21.11 3.40
CA VAL A 87 2.05 -20.40 3.47
C VAL A 87 2.98 -21.11 4.45
N ASN A 88 4.29 -21.00 4.24
CA ASN A 88 5.26 -21.46 5.22
C ASN A 88 5.07 -20.71 6.55
N SER A 89 5.24 -21.42 7.67
CA SER A 89 5.08 -20.80 9.00
C SER A 89 6.04 -19.61 9.26
N ASP A 90 7.21 -19.60 8.58
CA ASP A 90 8.18 -18.51 8.62
C ASP A 90 7.94 -17.46 7.51
N GLY A 91 6.88 -17.63 6.73
CA GLY A 91 6.54 -16.79 5.60
C GLY A 91 5.68 -15.59 5.96
N TYR A 92 5.21 -14.90 4.91
CA TYR A 92 4.49 -13.65 5.01
C TYR A 92 3.11 -13.72 4.38
N LEU A 93 2.13 -13.11 5.05
CA LEU A 93 0.83 -12.76 4.50
C LEU A 93 0.90 -11.33 3.94
N MET A 94 0.75 -11.18 2.61
CA MET A 94 0.65 -9.90 1.93
C MET A 94 -0.80 -9.55 1.64
N LEU A 95 -1.24 -8.39 2.11
CA LEU A 95 -2.58 -7.84 1.88
C LEU A 95 -2.48 -6.58 1.02
N PHE A 96 -3.25 -6.49 -0.05
CA PHE A 96 -3.30 -5.32 -0.92
C PHE A 96 -4.68 -5.12 -1.54
N VAL A 97 -4.87 -3.99 -2.21
CA VAL A 97 -6.10 -3.63 -2.91
C VAL A 97 -5.75 -3.27 -4.35
N SER A 98 -6.23 -4.04 -5.32
CA SER A 98 -5.94 -3.80 -6.75
C SER A 98 -6.82 -2.70 -7.36
N GLU A 99 -8.07 -2.54 -6.88
CA GLU A 99 -9.05 -1.63 -7.47
C GLU A 99 -10.10 -1.17 -6.46
N GLY A 100 -10.91 -0.18 -6.85
CA GLY A 100 -12.02 0.33 -6.06
C GLY A 100 -11.59 1.39 -5.03
N LEU A 101 -12.53 1.77 -4.17
CA LEU A 101 -12.35 2.84 -3.18
C LEU A 101 -11.49 2.42 -1.98
N GLY A 102 -11.27 1.11 -1.78
CA GLY A 102 -10.56 0.60 -0.61
C GLY A 102 -11.34 0.70 0.69
N GLY A 103 -10.64 1.05 1.77
CA GLY A 103 -11.24 1.11 3.11
C GLY A 103 -11.28 -0.25 3.81
N PHE A 104 -10.46 -1.20 3.33
CA PHE A 104 -10.42 -2.56 3.88
C PHE A 104 -9.51 -2.66 5.10
N TRP A 105 -9.93 -3.49 6.04
CA TRP A 105 -9.07 -3.95 7.13
C TRP A 105 -9.29 -5.44 7.39
N VAL A 106 -8.29 -6.10 7.94
CA VAL A 106 -8.27 -7.55 8.10
C VAL A 106 -7.96 -7.90 9.54
N GLN A 107 -8.68 -8.88 10.07
CA GLN A 107 -8.42 -9.50 11.35
C GLN A 107 -8.14 -10.98 11.12
N LEU A 108 -6.98 -11.47 11.60
CA LEU A 108 -6.61 -12.88 11.55
C LEU A 108 -6.71 -13.45 12.95
N SER A 109 -7.37 -14.58 13.08
CA SER A 109 -7.54 -15.31 14.33
C SER A 109 -6.98 -16.72 14.19
N SER A 110 -6.19 -17.18 15.16
CA SER A 110 -5.78 -18.58 15.23
C SER A 110 -6.97 -19.43 15.67
N GLN A 111 -7.15 -20.58 15.03
CA GLN A 111 -8.13 -21.58 15.47
C GLN A 111 -7.44 -22.48 16.51
N GLY A 112 -7.79 -22.32 17.76
CA GLY A 112 -7.33 -23.18 18.85
C GLY A 112 -8.44 -24.10 19.32
N THR A 113 -8.06 -25.23 19.97
CA THR A 113 -9.01 -26.27 20.43
C THR A 113 -10.11 -25.73 21.36
N TYR A 114 -9.86 -24.64 22.10
CA TYR A 114 -10.82 -24.09 23.07
C TYR A 114 -11.24 -22.66 22.83
N ARG A 115 -10.42 -21.84 22.17
CA ARG A 115 -10.75 -20.41 21.88
C ARG A 115 -10.01 -19.91 20.66
N SER A 116 -10.71 -19.20 19.81
CA SER A 116 -10.13 -18.38 18.75
C SER A 116 -9.46 -17.16 19.36
N ARG A 117 -8.19 -16.90 19.00
CA ARG A 117 -7.43 -15.72 19.46
C ARG A 117 -7.05 -14.85 18.28
N VAL A 118 -7.33 -13.55 18.38
CA VAL A 118 -6.84 -12.58 17.39
C VAL A 118 -5.32 -12.49 17.49
N VAL A 119 -4.65 -12.80 16.38
CA VAL A 119 -3.18 -12.77 16.25
C VAL A 119 -2.70 -11.57 15.46
N PHE A 120 -3.53 -11.07 14.55
CA PHE A 120 -3.25 -9.90 13.72
C PHE A 120 -4.52 -9.05 13.53
N ASP A 121 -4.34 -7.73 13.56
CA ASP A 121 -5.36 -6.74 13.22
C ASP A 121 -4.69 -5.60 12.45
N SER A 122 -5.00 -5.49 11.17
CA SER A 122 -4.37 -4.50 10.28
C SER A 122 -4.60 -3.04 10.68
N ARG A 123 -5.54 -2.78 11.59
CA ARG A 123 -5.76 -1.44 12.15
C ARG A 123 -4.72 -1.06 13.19
N ARG A 124 -3.95 -2.02 13.70
CA ARG A 124 -2.95 -1.86 14.77
C ARG A 124 -1.74 -2.72 14.46
N LEU A 125 -0.89 -2.24 13.57
CA LEU A 125 0.33 -2.92 13.18
C LEU A 125 1.33 -2.93 14.34
N LYS A 126 2.03 -4.04 14.51
CA LYS A 126 2.98 -4.29 15.61
C LYS A 126 4.37 -4.60 15.08
N SER A 127 5.31 -4.84 15.95
CA SER A 127 6.66 -5.25 15.59
C SER A 127 6.64 -6.47 14.65
N GLY A 128 7.41 -6.39 13.58
CA GLY A 128 7.46 -7.35 12.47
C GLY A 128 6.49 -7.07 11.33
N ASP A 129 5.41 -6.31 11.55
CA ASP A 129 4.51 -5.91 10.47
C ASP A 129 5.16 -4.79 9.63
N LEU A 130 4.83 -4.78 8.33
CA LEU A 130 5.23 -3.73 7.40
C LEU A 130 4.00 -3.12 6.75
N PHE A 131 3.99 -1.79 6.63
CA PHE A 131 3.05 -1.08 5.76
C PHE A 131 3.84 -0.48 4.60
N ILE A 132 3.43 -0.80 3.38
CA ILE A 132 4.07 -0.31 2.16
C ILE A 132 3.11 0.68 1.50
N ALA A 133 3.59 1.88 1.23
CA ALA A 133 2.83 2.93 0.58
C ALA A 133 3.54 3.40 -0.70
N THR A 134 2.78 3.60 -1.78
CA THR A 134 3.28 4.18 -3.03
C THR A 134 2.65 5.54 -3.24
N LEU A 135 3.45 6.61 -3.18
CA LEU A 135 2.97 7.98 -3.39
C LEU A 135 3.17 8.38 -4.85
N ILE A 136 2.08 8.63 -5.55
CA ILE A 136 2.11 8.98 -6.99
C ILE A 136 2.00 10.48 -7.25
N ARG A 137 1.56 11.28 -6.27
CA ARG A 137 1.37 12.73 -6.42
C ARG A 137 2.57 13.48 -5.88
N PRO A 138 3.33 14.22 -6.74
CA PRO A 138 4.42 15.07 -6.27
C PRO A 138 3.92 16.16 -5.32
N GLY A 139 4.74 16.47 -4.31
CA GLY A 139 4.42 17.47 -3.31
C GLY A 139 4.94 17.11 -1.93
N THR A 140 4.44 17.81 -0.92
CA THR A 140 4.72 17.52 0.47
C THR A 140 3.59 16.73 1.08
N HIS A 141 3.92 15.58 1.62
CA HIS A 141 3.02 14.72 2.38
C HIS A 141 3.41 14.71 3.84
N GLN A 142 2.47 14.36 4.69
CA GLN A 142 2.67 14.21 6.12
C GLN A 142 2.29 12.80 6.53
N ALA A 143 3.27 12.03 7.02
CA ALA A 143 2.99 10.75 7.69
C ALA A 143 2.69 11.02 9.16
N LYS A 144 1.60 10.45 9.66
CA LYS A 144 1.09 10.65 11.02
C LYS A 144 0.96 9.32 11.74
N MET A 145 1.40 9.28 12.98
CA MET A 145 1.07 8.29 14.01
C MET A 145 0.30 9.00 15.15
N PRO A 146 -0.30 8.29 16.09
CA PRO A 146 -1.09 8.91 17.18
C PRO A 146 -0.36 10.04 17.96
N ARG A 147 0.97 10.01 18.02
CA ARG A 147 1.78 10.96 18.80
C ARG A 147 2.97 11.54 18.05
N ALA A 148 3.05 11.33 16.73
CA ALA A 148 4.19 11.78 15.95
C ALA A 148 3.82 12.06 14.50
N VAL A 149 4.60 12.97 13.90
CA VAL A 149 4.46 13.38 12.51
C VAL A 149 5.83 13.38 11.84
N ALA A 150 5.88 12.94 10.58
CA ALA A 150 7.04 13.06 9.72
C ALA A 150 6.67 13.72 8.39
N ALA A 151 7.63 14.39 7.77
CA ALA A 151 7.45 15.01 6.47
C ALA A 151 8.00 14.09 5.37
N ILE A 152 7.23 13.90 4.29
CA ILE A 152 7.65 13.16 3.11
C ILE A 152 7.56 14.10 1.92
N ARG A 153 8.67 14.35 1.27
CA ARG A 153 8.75 15.12 0.02
C ARG A 153 8.76 14.17 -1.16
N VAL A 154 7.75 14.27 -1.99
CA VAL A 154 7.64 13.47 -3.22
C VAL A 154 8.04 14.35 -4.41
N ARG A 155 9.12 13.96 -5.10
CA ARG A 155 9.59 14.63 -6.32
C ARG A 155 8.94 14.01 -7.55
N ALA A 156 8.65 14.84 -8.55
CA ALA A 156 8.36 14.34 -9.88
C ALA A 156 9.64 13.80 -10.52
N PRO A 157 9.58 12.71 -11.29
CA PRO A 157 10.70 12.30 -12.13
C PRO A 157 11.10 13.42 -13.08
N GLU A 158 12.39 13.56 -13.34
CA GLU A 158 12.87 14.47 -14.39
C GLU A 158 12.46 13.91 -15.75
N ALA A 159 12.05 14.81 -16.64
CA ALA A 159 11.77 14.44 -18.01
C ALA A 159 13.11 14.15 -18.71
N SER A 160 13.52 12.90 -18.75
CA SER A 160 14.64 12.41 -19.55
C SER A 160 14.10 11.54 -20.69
N ASP A 161 14.86 11.44 -21.77
CA ASP A 161 14.51 10.57 -22.92
C ASP A 161 14.57 9.06 -22.58
N LYS A 162 15.03 8.72 -21.37
CA LYS A 162 15.05 7.35 -20.84
C LYS A 162 13.83 7.12 -19.95
N ALA A 163 13.25 5.93 -20.03
CA ALA A 163 12.19 5.50 -19.14
C ALA A 163 12.66 5.62 -17.68
N PHE A 164 11.92 6.39 -16.88
CA PHE A 164 12.22 6.54 -15.46
C PHE A 164 12.00 5.21 -14.74
N GLN A 165 13.03 4.73 -14.07
CA GLN A 165 12.93 3.59 -13.14
C GLN A 165 12.99 4.14 -11.72
N PRO A 166 11.95 3.88 -10.90
CA PRO A 166 11.96 4.30 -9.51
C PRO A 166 13.15 3.67 -8.76
N PRO A 167 13.84 4.42 -7.89
CA PRO A 167 14.83 3.84 -7.00
C PRO A 167 14.23 2.73 -6.11
N PRO A 168 15.06 1.91 -5.46
CA PRO A 168 14.59 0.95 -4.46
C PRO A 168 13.68 1.60 -3.42
N PRO A 169 12.78 0.83 -2.78
CA PRO A 169 11.92 1.36 -1.74
C PRO A 169 12.70 2.04 -0.61
N ALA A 170 12.16 3.15 -0.10
CA ALA A 170 12.75 3.88 1.02
C ALA A 170 12.16 3.39 2.35
N GLY A 171 13.00 3.23 3.37
CA GLY A 171 12.57 2.76 4.71
C GLY A 171 12.22 3.90 5.65
N MET A 172 11.21 3.68 6.49
CA MET A 172 10.87 4.52 7.63
C MET A 172 10.42 3.65 8.81
N THR A 173 10.98 3.87 9.98
CA THR A 173 10.66 3.08 11.17
C THR A 173 9.73 3.85 12.10
N CYS A 174 8.67 3.19 12.54
CA CYS A 174 7.69 3.68 13.52
C CYS A 174 8.12 3.24 14.94
N THR A 175 8.73 4.15 15.69
CA THR A 175 9.23 3.89 17.05
C THR A 175 8.28 4.46 18.11
N LYS A 176 8.55 4.22 19.39
CA LYS A 176 7.81 4.83 20.51
C LYS A 176 7.92 6.35 20.53
N THR A 177 9.03 6.91 20.04
CA THR A 177 9.32 8.35 20.03
C THR A 177 8.94 9.04 18.72
N GLY A 178 8.54 8.28 17.71
CA GLY A 178 8.13 8.83 16.43
C GLY A 178 8.70 8.09 15.22
N PHE A 179 8.78 8.80 14.10
CA PHE A 179 9.34 8.25 12.87
C PHE A 179 10.86 8.45 12.79
N VAL A 180 11.53 7.44 12.25
CA VAL A 180 12.96 7.50 11.89
C VAL A 180 13.11 7.05 10.44
N PRO A 181 13.58 7.94 9.55
CA PRO A 181 13.87 9.36 9.75
C PRO A 181 12.60 10.22 9.91
N LYS A 182 12.71 11.42 10.51
CA LYS A 182 11.61 12.39 10.61
C LYS A 182 11.29 13.12 9.30
N ARG A 183 12.20 13.06 8.34
CA ARG A 183 12.04 13.62 6.98
C ARG A 183 12.52 12.60 5.98
N LEU A 184 11.75 12.38 4.94
CA LEU A 184 12.07 11.47 3.86
C LEU A 184 11.87 12.19 2.53
N GLU A 185 12.74 11.93 1.57
CA GLU A 185 12.60 12.39 0.21
C GLU A 185 12.56 11.20 -0.74
N VAL A 186 11.54 11.13 -1.60
CA VAL A 186 11.32 10.02 -2.53
C VAL A 186 10.84 10.57 -3.87
N TYR A 187 10.91 9.73 -4.90
CA TYR A 187 10.29 10.03 -6.19
C TYR A 187 8.83 9.53 -6.22
N ALA A 188 8.00 10.17 -7.04
CA ALA A 188 6.69 9.65 -7.36
C ALA A 188 6.81 8.21 -7.89
N THR A 189 5.95 7.30 -7.44
CA THR A 189 5.95 5.86 -7.70
C THR A 189 7.02 5.03 -6.96
N GLN A 190 7.96 5.66 -6.24
CA GLN A 190 8.85 4.93 -5.34
C GLN A 190 8.07 4.44 -4.11
N GLY A 191 8.24 3.17 -3.77
CA GLY A 191 7.65 2.58 -2.56
C GLY A 191 8.28 3.13 -1.28
N ILE A 192 7.48 3.28 -0.23
CA ILE A 192 7.93 3.60 1.12
C ILE A 192 7.52 2.45 2.03
N VAL A 193 8.47 1.87 2.74
CA VAL A 193 8.24 0.76 3.67
C VAL A 193 8.29 1.30 5.10
N PHE A 194 7.17 1.22 5.80
CA PHE A 194 7.07 1.54 7.22
C PHE A 194 7.21 0.25 8.04
N GLY A 195 8.29 0.13 8.80
CA GLY A 195 8.47 -0.93 9.79
C GLY A 195 7.98 -0.47 11.17
N PHE A 196 7.46 -1.36 11.98
CA PHE A 196 6.89 -1.05 13.29
C PHE A 196 7.73 -1.69 14.41
N GLU A 197 8.26 -0.88 15.32
CA GLU A 197 8.85 -1.34 16.58
C GLU A 197 7.83 -1.30 17.72
N THR A 198 6.76 -0.56 17.55
CA THR A 198 5.67 -0.40 18.51
C THR A 198 4.32 -0.51 17.84
N THR A 199 3.31 -0.98 18.59
CA THR A 199 1.95 -1.06 18.06
C THR A 199 1.43 0.32 17.68
N SER A 200 1.14 0.52 16.38
CA SER A 200 0.73 1.80 15.85
C SER A 200 -0.09 1.66 14.55
N ARG A 201 -0.43 2.79 13.99
CA ARG A 201 -1.01 2.94 12.65
C ARG A 201 -0.36 4.15 11.98
N VAL A 202 -0.31 4.13 10.66
CA VAL A 202 0.23 5.22 9.85
C VAL A 202 -0.87 5.76 8.94
N GLN A 203 -1.00 7.08 8.89
CA GLN A 203 -1.80 7.82 7.92
C GLN A 203 -0.88 8.76 7.18
N ILE A 204 -1.02 8.83 5.85
CA ILE A 204 -0.23 9.71 4.99
C ILE A 204 -1.19 10.62 4.23
N ASP A 205 -1.08 11.92 4.45
CA ASP A 205 -1.91 12.94 3.81
C ASP A 205 -1.06 13.83 2.88
N LEU A 206 -1.57 14.16 1.70
CA LEU A 206 -0.99 15.20 0.84
C LEU A 206 -1.36 16.57 1.43
N THR A 207 -0.35 17.29 1.96
CA THR A 207 -0.56 18.61 2.59
C THR A 207 -0.31 19.77 1.64
N LYS A 208 0.64 19.62 0.70
CA LYS A 208 0.97 20.65 -0.28
C LYS A 208 1.33 20.00 -1.62
N PRO A 209 0.45 20.02 -2.61
CA PRO A 209 0.78 19.52 -3.94
C PRO A 209 1.89 20.35 -4.57
N ALA A 210 2.74 19.71 -5.37
CA ALA A 210 3.72 20.43 -6.18
C ALA A 210 3.00 21.33 -7.20
N PRO A 211 3.56 22.51 -7.52
CA PRO A 211 2.99 23.34 -8.56
C PRO A 211 2.94 22.58 -9.89
N ALA A 212 1.84 22.71 -10.63
CA ALA A 212 1.73 22.15 -11.95
C ALA A 212 2.88 22.69 -12.82
N ARG A 213 3.64 21.79 -13.46
CA ARG A 213 4.66 22.25 -14.44
C ARG A 213 3.94 23.01 -15.54
N SER A 214 4.13 24.30 -15.61
CA SER A 214 3.56 25.10 -16.69
C SER A 214 4.10 24.61 -18.02
N ALA A 215 3.20 24.36 -18.98
CA ALA A 215 3.54 23.91 -20.34
C ALA A 215 4.34 24.98 -21.14
N LYS A 216 4.76 26.08 -20.52
CA LYS A 216 5.46 27.20 -21.15
C LYS A 216 6.89 26.91 -21.58
N SER A 217 7.55 25.86 -21.10
CA SER A 217 8.97 25.62 -21.47
C SER A 217 9.16 24.94 -22.83
N ARG A 218 8.11 24.48 -23.50
CA ARG A 218 8.22 23.83 -24.83
C ARG A 218 8.07 24.77 -26.03
N ARG A 219 7.81 26.07 -25.83
CA ARG A 219 7.58 27.00 -26.94
C ARG A 219 8.77 27.86 -27.36
N SER A 220 9.92 27.80 -26.72
CA SER A 220 11.07 28.63 -27.08
C SER A 220 12.06 27.97 -28.06
N ALA A 221 11.84 26.74 -28.48
CA ALA A 221 12.59 26.12 -29.59
C ALA A 221 11.84 26.25 -30.92
N ARG A 222 11.25 27.43 -31.17
CA ARG A 222 10.62 27.69 -32.45
C ARG A 222 11.64 28.31 -33.39
N TRP A 223 12.14 27.47 -34.31
CA TRP A 223 12.51 27.82 -35.68
C TRP A 223 13.08 29.22 -35.90
N ARG A 224 14.38 29.40 -35.83
CA ARG A 224 15.10 30.38 -36.62
C ARG A 224 15.90 29.61 -37.67
N GLY A 225 15.41 29.66 -38.90
CA GLY A 225 16.13 29.09 -40.03
C GLY A 225 15.19 28.75 -41.21
N ARG A 226 14.60 29.78 -41.84
CA ARG A 226 14.30 29.68 -43.28
C ARG A 226 15.57 30.09 -44.03
N PRO A 227 16.20 29.25 -44.84
CA PRO A 227 17.12 29.74 -45.81
C PRO A 227 16.37 30.49 -46.91
N ASP A 228 16.71 31.75 -47.11
CA ASP A 228 16.33 32.56 -48.25
C ASP A 228 16.85 31.87 -49.52
N ILE A 229 15.95 31.31 -50.30
CA ILE A 229 16.23 30.93 -51.67
C ILE A 229 15.96 32.18 -52.52
N ARG A 230 17.04 32.93 -52.83
CA ARG A 230 17.05 33.86 -53.94
C ARG A 230 17.58 33.17 -55.18
N ARG A 231 16.93 33.45 -56.27
CA ARG A 231 17.14 33.04 -57.65
C ARG A 231 18.59 33.20 -58.16
#